data_f708c33432d4168f1a16a7c8d01cede7
#
_entry.id   f708c33432d4168f1a16a7c8d01cede7
#
_cell.length_a   1.000
_cell.length_b   1.000
_cell.length_c   1.000
_cell.angle_alpha   90.00
_cell.angle_beta   90.00
_cell.angle_gamma   90.00
#
_symmetry.space_group_name_H-M   'P 1'
#
loop_
_entity.id
_entity.type
_entity.pdbx_description
1 polymer ?
#
loop_
_entity_poly.entity_id
_entity_poly.type
_entity_poly.pdbx_seq_one_letter_code
_entity_poly.pdbx_strand_id
1 'polypeptide(L)'
;QTWNNSYLLDINMIDKQHMHFFKIFDQLLVLNKNFENYLALAPLIDELEKYTKVHFKTEEALMVKANVQDIDLHIAQHEIFIEKIDAFKTAYSYQNTVLLEQMIIFMRKWFLMHISEVDRKYAEPVQKYLEKREIKEM
;
A
#
# COMPACT_ATOMS: atom_id res chain seq x y z
N GLN A 1 13.23 -3.66 -10.43
CA GLN A 1 11.80 -3.92 -10.33
C GLN A 1 11.49 -4.78 -9.11
N THR A 2 10.55 -4.32 -8.29
CA THR A 2 10.28 -4.89 -6.96
C THR A 2 9.14 -5.89 -6.95
N TRP A 3 8.18 -5.77 -7.88
CA TRP A 3 7.04 -6.67 -7.93
C TRP A 3 7.43 -8.06 -8.44
N ASN A 4 6.87 -9.09 -7.81
CA ASN A 4 6.87 -10.43 -8.38
C ASN A 4 5.56 -11.16 -8.06
N ASN A 5 5.27 -12.23 -8.77
CA ASN A 5 3.98 -12.91 -8.69
C ASN A 5 3.72 -13.62 -7.34
N SER A 6 4.74 -13.77 -6.50
CA SER A 6 4.55 -14.34 -5.16
C SER A 6 3.73 -13.41 -4.25
N TYR A 7 3.59 -12.13 -4.61
CA TYR A 7 2.77 -11.18 -3.87
C TYR A 7 1.28 -11.24 -4.23
N LEU A 8 0.90 -12.02 -5.24
CA LEU A 8 -0.50 -12.16 -5.63
C LEU A 8 -1.33 -12.82 -4.52
N LEU A 9 -2.49 -12.25 -4.25
CA LEU A 9 -3.47 -12.78 -3.32
C LEU A 9 -4.65 -13.44 -4.05
N ASP A 10 -4.65 -13.43 -5.39
CA ASP A 10 -5.74 -13.89 -6.25
C ASP A 10 -7.05 -13.15 -5.99
N ILE A 11 -6.93 -11.88 -5.64
CA ILE A 11 -8.03 -10.91 -5.53
C ILE A 11 -7.69 -9.81 -6.53
N ASN A 12 -8.27 -9.87 -7.71
CA ASN A 12 -7.87 -9.07 -8.86
C ASN A 12 -7.75 -7.56 -8.55
N MET A 13 -8.76 -7.00 -7.88
CA MET A 13 -8.76 -5.57 -7.52
C MET A 13 -7.62 -5.22 -6.57
N ILE A 14 -7.42 -6.05 -5.55
CA ILE A 14 -6.36 -5.82 -4.55
C ILE A 14 -4.98 -6.01 -5.19
N ASP A 15 -4.81 -7.04 -6.01
CA ASP A 15 -3.54 -7.29 -6.69
C ASP A 15 -3.14 -6.14 -7.60
N LYS A 16 -4.08 -5.57 -8.35
CA LYS A 16 -3.83 -4.39 -9.18
C LYS A 16 -3.41 -3.18 -8.34
N GLN A 17 -4.05 -3.00 -7.18
CA GLN A 17 -3.70 -1.91 -6.29
C GLN A 17 -2.30 -2.10 -5.70
N HIS A 18 -1.95 -3.33 -5.31
CA HIS A 18 -0.59 -3.62 -4.84
C HIS A 18 0.46 -3.37 -5.94
N MET A 19 0.17 -3.75 -7.16
CA MET A 19 1.06 -3.47 -8.31
C MET A 19 1.29 -1.97 -8.48
N HIS A 20 0.25 -1.15 -8.28
CA HIS A 20 0.36 0.30 -8.36
C HIS A 20 1.27 0.84 -7.25
N PHE A 21 1.16 0.31 -6.05
CA PHE A 21 2.07 0.64 -4.95
C PHE A 21 3.52 0.39 -5.32
N PHE A 22 3.81 -0.78 -5.87
CA PHE A 22 5.16 -1.12 -6.29
C PHE A 22 5.66 -0.21 -7.41
N LYS A 23 4.76 0.22 -8.28
CA LYS A 23 5.10 1.17 -9.33
C LYS A 23 5.55 2.53 -8.74
N ILE A 24 4.83 3.03 -7.75
CA ILE A 24 5.23 4.26 -7.04
C ILE A 24 6.60 4.05 -6.38
N PHE A 25 6.79 2.91 -5.73
CA PHE A 25 8.05 2.57 -5.09
C PHE A 25 9.21 2.52 -6.09
N ASP A 26 9.01 1.91 -7.26
CA ASP A 26 10.02 1.87 -8.32
C ASP A 26 10.36 3.29 -8.80
N GLN A 27 9.39 4.19 -8.88
CA GLN A 27 9.62 5.59 -9.24
C GLN A 27 10.48 6.29 -8.18
N LEU A 28 10.27 6.00 -6.90
CA LEU A 28 11.11 6.54 -5.83
C LEU A 28 12.55 6.03 -5.94
N LEU A 29 12.73 4.75 -6.28
CA LEU A 29 14.06 4.18 -6.48
C LEU A 29 14.79 4.84 -7.65
N VAL A 30 14.09 5.09 -8.76
CA VAL A 30 14.67 5.78 -9.91
C VAL A 30 15.09 7.20 -9.52
N LEU A 31 14.21 7.92 -8.81
CA LEU A 31 14.52 9.28 -8.35
C LEU A 31 15.75 9.30 -7.44
N ASN A 32 15.89 8.28 -6.58
CA ASN A 32 17.00 8.20 -5.64
C ASN A 32 18.36 7.99 -6.32
N LYS A 33 18.38 7.35 -7.47
CA LYS A 33 19.62 7.14 -8.24
C LYS A 33 20.19 8.43 -8.80
N ASN A 34 19.33 9.41 -9.08
CA ASN A 34 19.71 10.65 -9.74
C ASN A 34 18.93 11.81 -9.15
N PHE A 35 19.07 11.99 -7.82
CA PHE A 35 18.26 12.95 -7.07
C PHE A 35 18.87 14.35 -7.14
N GLU A 36 18.58 15.07 -8.23
CA GLU A 36 19.03 16.46 -8.42
C GLU A 36 17.92 17.47 -8.16
N ASN A 37 16.65 17.04 -8.18
CA ASN A 37 15.52 17.95 -8.04
C ASN A 37 14.58 17.48 -6.91
N TYR A 38 14.68 18.12 -5.76
CA TYR A 38 13.86 17.83 -4.60
C TYR A 38 12.37 18.03 -4.90
N LEU A 39 12.01 18.96 -5.77
CA LEU A 39 10.61 19.22 -6.13
C LEU A 39 9.94 18.02 -6.83
N ALA A 40 10.70 17.16 -7.47
CA ALA A 40 10.17 15.97 -8.12
C ALA A 40 9.58 14.95 -7.13
N LEU A 41 9.91 15.09 -5.85
CA LEU A 41 9.39 14.19 -4.81
C LEU A 41 7.94 14.51 -4.44
N ALA A 42 7.52 15.77 -4.54
CA ALA A 42 6.17 16.19 -4.12
C ALA A 42 5.04 15.42 -4.83
N PRO A 43 5.03 15.28 -6.17
CA PRO A 43 3.98 14.53 -6.85
C PRO A 43 3.91 13.07 -6.43
N LEU A 44 5.04 12.46 -6.11
CA LEU A 44 5.08 11.06 -5.67
C LEU A 44 4.50 10.90 -4.26
N ILE A 45 4.77 11.84 -3.37
CA ILE A 45 4.16 11.85 -2.03
C ILE A 45 2.65 12.00 -2.14
N ASP A 46 2.17 12.93 -2.97
CA ASP A 46 0.74 13.16 -3.18
C ASP A 46 0.04 11.93 -3.77
N GLU A 47 0.66 11.31 -4.77
CA GLU A 47 0.14 10.10 -5.39
C GLU A 47 0.06 8.96 -4.39
N LEU A 48 1.10 8.78 -3.58
CA LEU A 48 1.14 7.77 -2.54
C LEU A 48 0.03 7.99 -1.51
N GLU A 49 -0.19 9.23 -1.07
CA GLU A 49 -1.24 9.55 -0.11
C GLU A 49 -2.63 9.23 -0.65
N LYS A 50 -2.96 9.73 -1.84
CA LYS A 50 -4.28 9.52 -2.45
C LYS A 50 -4.56 8.05 -2.66
N TYR A 51 -3.60 7.35 -3.20
CA TYR A 51 -3.72 5.94 -3.53
C TYR A 51 -3.90 5.09 -2.28
N THR A 52 -3.09 5.35 -1.26
CA THR A 52 -3.11 4.64 0.01
C THR A 52 -4.49 4.73 0.67
N LYS A 53 -5.08 5.93 0.70
CA LYS A 53 -6.40 6.12 1.31
C LYS A 53 -7.48 5.32 0.59
N VAL A 54 -7.47 5.32 -0.73
CA VAL A 54 -8.42 4.55 -1.53
C VAL A 54 -8.22 3.05 -1.34
N HIS A 55 -6.98 2.59 -1.41
CA HIS A 55 -6.62 1.19 -1.28
C HIS A 55 -7.02 0.63 0.08
N PHE A 56 -6.69 1.32 1.17
CA PHE A 56 -7.01 0.84 2.51
C PHE A 56 -8.51 0.78 2.74
N LYS A 57 -9.28 1.76 2.23
CA LYS A 57 -10.74 1.72 2.33
C LYS A 57 -11.33 0.53 1.57
N THR A 58 -10.79 0.24 0.39
CA THR A 58 -11.21 -0.91 -0.41
C THR A 58 -10.96 -2.22 0.35
N GLU A 59 -9.76 -2.39 0.89
CA GLU A 59 -9.41 -3.57 1.68
C GLU A 59 -10.31 -3.72 2.91
N GLU A 60 -10.46 -2.63 3.67
CA GLU A 60 -11.26 -2.64 4.90
C GLU A 60 -12.71 -2.99 4.63
N ALA A 61 -13.28 -2.44 3.56
CA ALA A 61 -14.66 -2.78 3.16
C ALA A 61 -14.80 -4.26 2.81
N LEU A 62 -13.84 -4.82 2.08
CA LEU A 62 -13.85 -6.25 1.73
C LEU A 62 -13.69 -7.13 2.98
N MET A 63 -12.81 -6.74 3.89
CA MET A 63 -12.59 -7.48 5.13
C MET A 63 -13.83 -7.50 6.02
N VAL A 64 -14.55 -6.37 6.12
CA VAL A 64 -15.80 -6.29 6.88
C VAL A 64 -16.84 -7.21 6.25
N LYS A 65 -17.03 -7.15 4.94
CA LYS A 65 -18.01 -7.98 4.21
C LYS A 65 -17.68 -9.46 4.28
N ALA A 66 -16.40 -9.80 4.28
CA ALA A 66 -15.94 -11.19 4.38
C ALA A 66 -15.85 -11.69 5.83
N ASN A 67 -16.16 -10.84 6.80
CA ASN A 67 -16.13 -11.16 8.23
C ASN A 67 -14.76 -11.71 8.68
N VAL A 68 -13.70 -11.03 8.26
CA VAL A 68 -12.32 -11.40 8.58
C VAL A 68 -12.03 -11.18 10.07
N GLN A 69 -11.29 -12.11 10.68
CA GLN A 69 -10.87 -11.96 12.07
C GLN A 69 -9.73 -10.92 12.17
N ASP A 70 -9.61 -10.30 13.36
CA ASP A 70 -8.53 -9.35 13.68
C ASP A 70 -8.50 -8.12 12.77
N ILE A 71 -9.66 -7.73 12.25
CA ILE A 71 -9.78 -6.57 11.36
C ILE A 71 -9.29 -5.28 12.03
N ASP A 72 -9.52 -5.14 13.34
CA ASP A 72 -9.10 -3.94 14.08
C ASP A 72 -7.59 -3.78 14.09
N LEU A 73 -6.84 -4.88 14.22
CA LEU A 73 -5.38 -4.86 14.14
C LEU A 73 -4.90 -4.47 12.75
N HIS A 74 -5.58 -4.96 11.71
CA HIS A 74 -5.26 -4.62 10.33
C HIS A 74 -5.49 -3.13 10.06
N ILE A 75 -6.63 -2.60 10.51
CA ILE A 75 -6.96 -1.18 10.38
C ILE A 75 -5.93 -0.32 11.13
N ALA A 76 -5.52 -0.74 12.33
CA ALA A 76 -4.51 -0.02 13.09
C ALA A 76 -3.18 0.09 12.34
N GLN A 77 -2.78 -0.95 11.61
CA GLN A 77 -1.58 -0.90 10.77
C GLN A 77 -1.73 0.08 9.60
N HIS A 78 -2.92 0.13 8.99
CA HIS A 78 -3.21 1.12 7.95
C HIS A 78 -3.09 2.55 8.48
N GLU A 79 -3.58 2.80 9.68
CA GLU A 79 -3.50 4.11 10.33
C GLU A 79 -2.04 4.52 10.58
N ILE A 80 -1.19 3.58 10.99
CA ILE A 80 0.24 3.83 11.17
C ILE A 80 0.89 4.29 9.86
N PHE A 81 0.54 3.63 8.76
CA PHE A 81 1.05 4.01 7.45
C PHE A 81 0.62 5.43 7.06
N ILE A 82 -0.66 5.75 7.26
CA ILE A 82 -1.21 7.08 6.93
C ILE A 82 -0.51 8.16 7.76
N GLU A 83 -0.31 7.92 9.06
CA GLU A 83 0.43 8.84 9.93
C GLU A 83 1.86 9.06 9.43
N LYS A 84 2.49 7.99 8.95
CA LYS A 84 3.86 8.08 8.42
C LYS A 84 3.92 8.92 7.15
N ILE A 85 2.92 8.80 6.27
CA ILE A 85 2.81 9.65 5.08
C ILE A 85 2.67 11.12 5.47
N ASP A 86 1.85 11.42 6.48
CA ASP A 86 1.70 12.79 6.97
C ASP A 86 3.03 13.34 7.50
N ALA A 87 3.79 12.50 8.21
CA ALA A 87 5.13 12.86 8.68
C ALA A 87 6.09 13.16 7.52
N PHE A 88 6.01 12.39 6.44
CA PHE A 88 6.80 12.63 5.23
C PHE A 88 6.45 13.96 4.56
N LYS A 89 5.15 14.30 4.51
CA LYS A 89 4.71 15.59 3.97
C LYS A 89 5.29 16.74 4.78
N THR A 90 5.26 16.63 6.10
CA THR A 90 5.85 17.65 6.99
C THR A 90 7.35 17.76 6.76
N ALA A 91 8.06 16.64 6.72
CA ALA A 91 9.50 16.61 6.47
C ALA A 91 9.85 17.23 5.11
N TYR A 92 9.03 17.00 4.09
CA TYR A 92 9.22 17.60 2.78
C TYR A 92 9.15 19.14 2.85
N SER A 93 8.16 19.65 3.60
CA SER A 93 7.99 21.11 3.72
C SER A 93 9.19 21.79 4.40
N TYR A 94 9.95 21.04 5.21
CA TYR A 94 11.18 21.51 5.85
C TYR A 94 12.45 21.19 5.05
N GLN A 95 12.29 20.70 3.82
CA GLN A 95 13.40 20.38 2.90
C GLN A 95 14.41 19.38 3.50
N ASN A 96 13.92 18.35 4.18
CA ASN A 96 14.75 17.30 4.74
C ASN A 96 15.46 16.53 3.62
N THR A 97 16.78 16.60 3.57
CA THR A 97 17.59 16.02 2.48
C THR A 97 17.69 14.50 2.51
N VAL A 98 17.38 13.86 3.66
CA VAL A 98 17.40 12.40 3.77
C VAL A 98 15.99 11.78 3.66
N LEU A 99 14.98 12.59 3.37
CA LEU A 99 13.60 12.15 3.33
C LEU A 99 13.38 11.01 2.34
N LEU A 100 13.92 11.12 1.14
CA LEU A 100 13.74 10.11 0.09
C LEU A 100 14.27 8.74 0.54
N GLU A 101 15.45 8.70 1.14
CA GLU A 101 15.99 7.46 1.69
C GLU A 101 15.12 6.89 2.79
N GLN A 102 14.62 7.73 3.68
CA GLN A 102 13.73 7.32 4.77
C GLN A 102 12.43 6.74 4.23
N MET A 103 11.86 7.35 3.19
CA MET A 103 10.65 6.83 2.54
C MET A 103 10.90 5.46 1.92
N ILE A 104 12.00 5.30 1.21
CA ILE A 104 12.36 4.02 0.58
C ILE A 104 12.51 2.92 1.62
N ILE A 105 13.22 3.18 2.71
CA ILE A 105 13.42 2.20 3.78
C ILE A 105 12.07 1.82 4.41
N PHE A 106 11.24 2.81 4.72
CA PHE A 106 9.94 2.57 5.34
C PHE A 106 9.03 1.75 4.42
N MET A 107 8.90 2.13 3.15
CA MET A 107 8.01 1.47 2.21
C MET A 107 8.46 0.04 1.92
N ARG A 108 9.77 -0.19 1.82
CA ARG A 108 10.31 -1.55 1.61
C ARG A 108 9.91 -2.48 2.74
N LYS A 109 10.11 -2.05 3.99
CA LYS A 109 9.72 -2.85 5.16
C LYS A 109 8.21 -3.07 5.20
N TRP A 110 7.45 -2.02 4.94
CA TRP A 110 6.00 -2.10 4.94
C TRP A 110 5.49 -3.12 3.91
N PHE A 111 5.95 -3.03 2.67
CA PHE A 111 5.50 -3.95 1.62
C PHE A 111 5.85 -5.39 1.92
N LEU A 112 7.07 -5.65 2.38
CA LEU A 112 7.50 -7.02 2.67
C LEU A 112 6.72 -7.63 3.82
N MET A 113 6.43 -6.87 4.86
CA MET A 113 5.71 -7.40 6.02
C MET A 113 4.20 -7.36 5.85
N HIS A 114 3.66 -6.21 5.43
CA HIS A 114 2.20 -6.03 5.39
C HIS A 114 1.57 -6.85 4.25
N ILE A 115 2.07 -6.72 3.04
CA ILE A 115 1.49 -7.40 1.87
C ILE A 115 1.75 -8.91 1.95
N SER A 116 2.98 -9.30 2.25
CA SER A 116 3.35 -10.73 2.25
C SER A 116 2.77 -11.53 3.41
N GLU A 117 2.62 -10.92 4.57
CA GLU A 117 2.21 -11.63 5.79
C GLU A 117 0.84 -11.21 6.28
N VAL A 118 0.58 -9.91 6.41
CA VAL A 118 -0.66 -9.41 7.01
C VAL A 118 -1.84 -9.53 6.04
N ASP A 119 -1.68 -9.04 4.82
CA ASP A 119 -2.76 -9.08 3.82
C ASP A 119 -3.09 -10.51 3.42
N ARG A 120 -2.10 -11.39 3.38
CA ARG A 120 -2.33 -12.80 3.03
C ARG A 120 -3.28 -13.49 3.99
N LYS A 121 -3.36 -13.06 5.24
CA LYS A 121 -4.27 -13.64 6.24
C LYS A 121 -5.74 -13.48 5.87
N TYR A 122 -6.10 -12.40 5.18
CA TYR A 122 -7.49 -12.17 4.77
C TYR A 122 -7.82 -12.75 3.40
N ALA A 123 -6.81 -13.19 2.63
CA ALA A 123 -7.01 -13.56 1.22
C ALA A 123 -8.07 -14.64 1.04
N GLU A 124 -8.00 -15.73 1.79
CA GLU A 124 -8.97 -16.83 1.66
C GLU A 124 -10.41 -16.42 2.00
N PRO A 125 -10.68 -15.78 3.16
CA PRO A 125 -12.06 -15.36 3.46
C PRO A 125 -12.61 -14.35 2.46
N VAL A 126 -11.80 -13.45 1.95
CA VAL A 126 -12.25 -12.49 0.93
C VAL A 126 -12.52 -13.18 -0.40
N GLN A 127 -11.66 -14.11 -0.82
CA GLN A 127 -11.88 -14.91 -2.02
C GLN A 127 -13.23 -15.67 -1.95
N LYS A 128 -13.49 -16.30 -0.83
CA LYS A 128 -14.75 -17.04 -0.61
C LYS A 128 -15.96 -16.11 -0.65
N TYR A 129 -15.85 -14.94 -0.05
CA TYR A 129 -16.93 -13.95 -0.09
C TYR A 129 -17.24 -13.53 -1.55
N LEU A 130 -16.21 -13.25 -2.34
CA LEU A 130 -16.36 -12.84 -3.74
C LEU A 130 -16.95 -13.95 -4.61
N GLU A 131 -16.55 -15.20 -4.40
CA GLU A 131 -17.10 -16.35 -5.11
C GLU A 131 -18.59 -16.50 -4.84
N LYS A 132 -19.03 -16.41 -3.59
CA LYS A 132 -20.44 -16.47 -3.22
C LYS A 132 -21.25 -15.36 -3.86
N ARG A 133 -20.69 -14.18 -3.95
CA ARG A 133 -21.34 -13.04 -4.59
C ARG A 133 -21.54 -13.27 -6.08
N GLU A 134 -20.55 -13.82 -6.77
CA GLU A 134 -20.65 -14.16 -8.19
C GLU A 134 -21.74 -15.17 -8.46
N ILE A 135 -21.83 -16.20 -7.62
CA ILE A 135 -22.87 -17.24 -7.73
C ILE A 135 -24.26 -16.63 -7.58
N LYS A 136 -24.43 -15.66 -6.66
CA LYS A 136 -25.74 -15.01 -6.46
C LYS A 136 -26.13 -14.13 -7.65
N GLU A 137 -25.17 -13.57 -8.37
CA GLU A 137 -25.41 -12.70 -9.52
C GLU A 137 -25.66 -13.49 -10.81
N MET A 138 -25.42 -14.78 -10.78
CA MET A 138 -25.72 -15.69 -11.90
C MET A 138 -27.19 -16.11 -11.88
#